data_9b3eb53f6b9a4f43572e63e8c0f626eb
#
_entry.id   9b3eb53f6b9a4f43572e63e8c0f626eb
#
_cell.length_a   1.000
_cell.length_b   1.000
_cell.length_c   1.000
_cell.angle_alpha   90.00
_cell.angle_beta   90.00
_cell.angle_gamma   90.00
#
_symmetry.space_group_name_H-M   'P 1'
#
loop_
_entity.id
_entity.type
_entity.pdbx_description
1 polymer ?
#
loop_
_entity_poly.entity_id
_entity_poly.type
_entity_poly.pdbx_seq_one_letter_code
_entity_poly.pdbx_strand_id
1 'polypeptide(L)'
;MSAAATITGYSHINILVDDLEAAHRFYIDTLGFEVLPRPDFAGFAGAWYRVGSMQLHLSVVEEMPDLKGGFPHLAFHIPADQFDATVDALKSGGVEFLSDAFSREDFGVPVKAIFCKDPSGNPIEFTDV
;
A
#
# COMPACT_ATOMS: atom_id res chain seq x y z
N MET A 1 23.31 -5.12 -32.25
CA MET A 1 22.06 -5.35 -31.50
C MET A 1 22.37 -5.29 -30.02
N SER A 2 21.71 -4.42 -29.31
CA SER A 2 21.88 -4.32 -27.87
C SER A 2 20.98 -5.34 -27.15
N ALA A 3 21.47 -5.88 -26.06
CA ALA A 3 20.67 -6.75 -25.21
C ALA A 3 19.58 -5.92 -24.50
N ALA A 4 18.38 -6.47 -24.43
CA ALA A 4 17.32 -5.88 -23.61
C ALA A 4 17.67 -6.07 -22.12
N ALA A 5 17.31 -5.09 -21.30
CA ALA A 5 17.43 -5.24 -19.85
C ALA A 5 16.49 -6.35 -19.38
N THR A 6 16.95 -7.16 -18.44
CA THR A 6 16.12 -8.21 -17.85
C THR A 6 15.56 -7.71 -16.54
N ILE A 7 14.30 -7.28 -16.56
CA ILE A 7 13.57 -6.83 -15.39
C ILE A 7 12.40 -7.78 -15.20
N THR A 8 12.31 -8.43 -14.04
CA THR A 8 11.33 -9.48 -13.80
C THR A 8 10.13 -9.03 -12.95
N GLY A 9 10.14 -7.78 -12.49
CA GLY A 9 9.04 -7.24 -11.69
C GLY A 9 9.54 -6.19 -10.71
N TYR A 10 8.68 -5.87 -9.77
CA TYR A 10 9.04 -4.98 -8.67
C TYR A 10 9.72 -5.78 -7.56
N SER A 11 10.73 -5.22 -6.94
CA SER A 11 11.35 -5.75 -5.71
C SER A 11 10.61 -5.22 -4.49
N HIS A 12 10.53 -3.93 -4.39
CA HIS A 12 9.86 -3.24 -3.29
C HIS A 12 9.43 -1.84 -3.71
N ILE A 13 8.56 -1.27 -2.92
CA ILE A 13 8.12 0.11 -3.04
C ILE A 13 8.42 0.78 -1.71
N ASN A 14 8.98 1.99 -1.74
CA ASN A 14 9.24 2.78 -0.54
C ASN A 14 8.34 3.99 -0.50
N ILE A 15 7.65 4.19 0.62
CA ILE A 15 6.81 5.36 0.87
C ILE A 15 7.29 6.08 2.12
N LEU A 16 6.86 7.33 2.27
CA LEU A 16 7.19 8.14 3.42
C LEU A 16 6.07 8.10 4.45
N VAL A 17 6.43 8.05 5.72
CA VAL A 17 5.49 8.18 6.84
C VAL A 17 6.09 9.12 7.87
N ASP A 18 5.24 9.75 8.69
CA ASP A 18 5.70 10.66 9.72
C ASP A 18 5.48 10.13 11.15
N ASP A 19 4.87 8.96 11.28
CA ASP A 19 4.61 8.30 12.56
C ASP A 19 4.72 6.78 12.38
N LEU A 20 5.84 6.22 12.80
CA LEU A 20 6.12 4.80 12.59
C LEU A 20 5.19 3.90 13.42
N GLU A 21 4.85 4.30 14.66
CA GLU A 21 3.93 3.51 15.50
C GLU A 21 2.53 3.43 14.88
N ALA A 22 2.03 4.55 14.38
CA ALA A 22 0.74 4.58 13.69
C ALA A 22 0.78 3.74 12.41
N ALA A 23 1.89 3.80 11.67
CA ALA A 23 2.09 2.97 10.48
C ALA A 23 2.08 1.47 10.84
N HIS A 24 2.76 1.06 11.91
CA HIS A 24 2.74 -0.33 12.37
C HIS A 24 1.33 -0.79 12.72
N ARG A 25 0.55 0.02 13.43
CA ARG A 25 -0.84 -0.32 13.74
C ARG A 25 -1.67 -0.52 12.47
N PHE A 26 -1.45 0.32 11.47
CA PHE A 26 -2.18 0.21 10.20
C PHE A 26 -1.72 -1.01 9.39
N TYR A 27 -0.44 -1.10 9.08
CA TYR A 27 0.07 -2.12 8.16
C TYR A 27 0.17 -3.50 8.79
N ILE A 28 0.52 -3.61 10.07
CA ILE A 28 0.65 -4.89 10.77
C ILE A 28 -0.69 -5.32 11.36
N ASP A 29 -1.28 -4.48 12.21
CA ASP A 29 -2.46 -4.90 12.98
C ASP A 29 -3.71 -4.89 12.12
N THR A 30 -3.91 -3.89 11.28
CA THR A 30 -5.11 -3.75 10.46
C THR A 30 -5.00 -4.51 9.14
N LEU A 31 -3.91 -4.33 8.38
CA LEU A 31 -3.76 -5.00 7.09
C LEU A 31 -3.15 -6.40 7.21
N GLY A 32 -2.51 -6.73 8.33
CA GLY A 32 -1.98 -8.07 8.56
C GLY A 32 -0.65 -8.36 7.90
N PHE A 33 0.13 -7.34 7.53
CA PHE A 33 1.42 -7.56 6.90
C PHE A 33 2.45 -8.08 7.92
N GLU A 34 3.36 -8.92 7.44
CA GLU A 34 4.48 -9.42 8.21
C GLU A 34 5.62 -8.42 8.19
N VAL A 35 6.12 -8.05 9.38
CA VAL A 35 7.29 -7.20 9.48
C VAL A 35 8.55 -8.02 9.19
N LEU A 36 9.45 -7.47 8.40
CA LEU A 36 10.71 -8.10 8.03
C LEU A 36 11.88 -7.41 8.75
N PRO A 37 13.00 -8.15 8.97
CA PRO A 37 14.21 -7.53 9.48
C PRO A 37 14.67 -6.40 8.56
N ARG A 38 15.00 -5.27 9.13
CA ARG A 38 15.51 -4.11 8.42
C ARG A 38 16.90 -3.78 8.93
N PRO A 39 17.90 -3.62 8.01
CA PRO A 39 19.22 -3.16 8.43
C PRO A 39 19.13 -1.80 9.16
N ASP A 40 20.05 -1.59 10.10
CA ASP A 40 20.14 -0.31 10.79
C ASP A 40 20.81 0.70 9.87
N PHE A 41 20.02 1.51 9.18
CA PHE A 41 20.53 2.57 8.34
C PHE A 41 20.79 3.82 9.19
N ALA A 42 21.98 4.34 9.10
CA ALA A 42 22.31 5.60 9.78
C ALA A 42 21.45 6.73 9.20
N GLY A 43 20.82 7.49 10.08
CA GLY A 43 20.17 8.74 9.73
C GLY A 43 18.67 8.72 9.56
N PHE A 44 18.00 7.56 9.48
CA PHE A 44 16.54 7.54 9.44
C PHE A 44 15.95 6.22 9.92
N ALA A 45 14.77 6.31 10.51
CA ALA A 45 13.97 5.17 10.92
C ALA A 45 13.08 4.71 9.77
N GLY A 46 12.58 3.49 9.87
CA GLY A 46 11.69 2.93 8.86
C GLY A 46 11.26 1.53 9.22
N ALA A 47 10.61 0.88 8.28
CA ALA A 47 10.16 -0.50 8.44
C ALA A 47 10.10 -1.18 7.07
N TRP A 48 10.22 -2.50 7.10
CA TRP A 48 10.04 -3.34 5.93
C TRP A 48 8.94 -4.35 6.21
N TYR A 49 8.01 -4.48 5.26
CA TYR A 49 6.92 -5.46 5.34
C TYR A 49 6.92 -6.36 4.12
N ARG A 50 6.50 -7.62 4.34
CA ARG A 50 6.21 -8.53 3.23
C ARG A 50 4.79 -8.29 2.74
N VAL A 51 4.65 -8.13 1.42
CA VAL A 51 3.35 -8.00 0.75
C VAL A 51 3.34 -8.98 -0.42
N GLY A 52 2.76 -10.16 -0.22
CA GLY A 52 2.82 -11.23 -1.22
C GLY A 52 4.27 -11.60 -1.53
N SER A 53 4.67 -11.54 -2.80
CA SER A 53 6.03 -11.81 -3.25
C SER A 53 6.93 -10.58 -3.27
N MET A 54 6.42 -9.42 -2.85
CA MET A 54 7.12 -8.15 -2.85
C MET A 54 7.29 -7.62 -1.42
N GLN A 55 7.87 -6.46 -1.31
CA GLN A 55 8.03 -5.78 -0.03
C GLN A 55 7.52 -4.35 -0.12
N LEU A 56 7.01 -3.85 1.00
CA LEU A 56 6.73 -2.45 1.20
C LEU A 56 7.72 -1.91 2.22
N HIS A 57 8.43 -0.87 1.86
CA HIS A 57 9.38 -0.20 2.74
C HIS A 57 8.83 1.15 3.16
N LEU A 58 9.04 1.52 4.42
CA LEU A 58 8.69 2.82 4.95
C LEU A 58 9.96 3.57 5.34
N SER A 59 10.02 4.84 5.00
CA SER A 59 11.03 5.76 5.51
C SER A 59 10.34 6.84 6.33
N VAL A 60 10.81 7.05 7.55
CA VAL A 60 10.20 8.04 8.45
C VAL A 60 10.80 9.41 8.16
N VAL A 61 9.94 10.40 7.98
CA VAL A 61 10.29 11.81 7.81
C VAL A 61 9.64 12.62 8.93
N GLU A 62 10.19 13.79 9.24
CA GLU A 62 9.61 14.68 10.25
C GLU A 62 8.30 15.29 9.77
N GLU A 63 8.24 15.64 8.49
CA GLU A 63 7.08 16.27 7.88
C GLU A 63 6.83 15.65 6.51
N MET A 64 5.57 15.27 6.24
CA MET A 64 5.20 14.74 4.94
C MET A 64 5.30 15.83 3.88
N PRO A 65 5.81 15.49 2.67
CA PRO A 65 5.90 16.45 1.59
C PRO A 65 4.51 16.90 1.14
N ASP A 66 4.40 18.17 0.74
CA ASP A 66 3.18 18.69 0.14
C ASP A 66 3.17 18.36 -1.36
N LEU A 67 2.28 17.48 -1.74
CA LEU A 67 2.10 17.09 -3.14
C LEU A 67 1.07 18.03 -3.77
N LYS A 68 1.55 19.03 -4.48
CA LYS A 68 0.72 20.10 -5.05
C LYS A 68 -0.13 19.70 -6.24
N GLY A 69 -0.20 18.43 -6.55
CA GLY A 69 -1.00 17.89 -7.64
C GLY A 69 -0.75 16.41 -7.81
N GLY A 70 -1.57 15.78 -8.64
CA GLY A 70 -1.49 14.35 -8.84
C GLY A 70 -2.11 13.55 -7.71
N PHE A 71 -2.03 12.23 -7.85
CA PHE A 71 -2.59 11.32 -6.86
C PHE A 71 -1.67 10.08 -6.74
N PRO A 72 -0.42 10.26 -6.26
CA PRO A 72 0.47 9.13 -6.07
C PRO A 72 -0.12 8.19 -5.01
N HIS A 73 -0.18 6.90 -5.33
CA HIS A 73 -0.78 5.91 -4.44
C HIS A 73 -0.20 4.53 -4.65
N LEU A 74 -0.44 3.64 -3.69
CA LEU A 74 -0.18 2.23 -3.79
C LEU A 74 -1.49 1.51 -4.05
N ALA A 75 -1.44 0.43 -4.83
CA ALA A 75 -2.58 -0.46 -5.01
C ALA A 75 -2.21 -1.86 -4.53
N PHE A 76 -2.99 -2.36 -3.56
CA PHE A 76 -2.88 -3.73 -3.09
C PHE A 76 -3.92 -4.60 -3.78
N HIS A 77 -3.52 -5.78 -4.18
CA HIS A 77 -4.41 -6.72 -4.86
C HIS A 77 -5.20 -7.55 -3.85
N ILE A 78 -6.50 -7.67 -4.08
CA ILE A 78 -7.37 -8.59 -3.36
C ILE A 78 -8.03 -9.48 -4.42
N PRO A 79 -7.97 -10.83 -4.28
CA PRO A 79 -8.67 -11.69 -5.24
C PRO A 79 -10.15 -11.33 -5.35
N ALA A 80 -10.69 -11.41 -6.56
CA ALA A 80 -12.05 -10.93 -6.85
C ALA A 80 -13.10 -11.60 -5.96
N ASP A 81 -12.97 -12.90 -5.71
CA ASP A 81 -13.91 -13.66 -4.87
C ASP A 81 -13.80 -13.33 -3.37
N GLN A 82 -12.79 -12.59 -2.96
CA GLN A 82 -12.56 -12.19 -1.57
C GLN A 82 -12.69 -10.69 -1.37
N PHE A 83 -12.93 -9.93 -2.44
CA PHE A 83 -12.89 -8.47 -2.38
C PHE A 83 -13.89 -7.91 -1.37
N ASP A 84 -15.16 -8.24 -1.51
CA ASP A 84 -16.20 -7.67 -0.65
C ASP A 84 -16.00 -8.06 0.82
N ALA A 85 -15.66 -9.32 1.10
CA ALA A 85 -15.42 -9.80 2.47
C ALA A 85 -14.19 -9.11 3.09
N THR A 86 -13.14 -8.91 2.31
CA THR A 86 -11.94 -8.23 2.79
C THR A 86 -12.21 -6.76 3.09
N VAL A 87 -12.94 -6.07 2.22
CA VAL A 87 -13.33 -4.67 2.46
C VAL A 87 -14.18 -4.56 3.73
N ASP A 88 -15.14 -5.47 3.93
CA ASP A 88 -15.96 -5.49 5.15
C ASP A 88 -15.11 -5.72 6.40
N ALA A 89 -14.13 -6.62 6.33
CA ALA A 89 -13.21 -6.87 7.44
C ALA A 89 -12.35 -5.64 7.76
N LEU A 90 -11.88 -4.93 6.74
CA LEU A 90 -11.11 -3.70 6.94
C LEU A 90 -11.96 -2.59 7.58
N LYS A 91 -13.20 -2.44 7.15
CA LYS A 91 -14.15 -1.50 7.79
C LYS A 91 -14.37 -1.87 9.25
N SER A 92 -14.57 -3.13 9.55
CA SER A 92 -14.74 -3.61 10.93
C SER A 92 -13.48 -3.39 11.77
N GLY A 93 -12.32 -3.41 11.15
CA GLY A 93 -11.03 -3.12 11.78
C GLY A 93 -10.73 -1.62 11.94
N GLY A 94 -11.65 -0.75 11.54
CA GLY A 94 -11.52 0.69 11.73
C GLY A 94 -11.02 1.48 10.53
N VAL A 95 -10.88 0.85 9.36
CA VAL A 95 -10.48 1.57 8.15
C VAL A 95 -11.65 2.44 7.66
N GLU A 96 -11.37 3.73 7.46
CA GLU A 96 -12.31 4.67 6.88
C GLU A 96 -11.99 4.83 5.39
N PHE A 97 -12.88 4.35 4.52
CA PHE A 97 -12.70 4.49 3.08
C PHE A 97 -13.18 5.86 2.61
N LEU A 98 -12.56 6.37 1.55
CA LEU A 98 -12.86 7.68 0.99
C LEU A 98 -14.22 7.72 0.30
N SER A 99 -14.70 6.56 -0.17
CA SER A 99 -16.00 6.39 -0.82
C SER A 99 -16.37 4.91 -0.79
N ASP A 100 -17.53 4.57 -1.32
CA ASP A 100 -17.86 3.17 -1.57
C ASP A 100 -16.98 2.59 -2.67
N ALA A 101 -16.87 1.26 -2.71
CA ALA A 101 -16.21 0.57 -3.80
C ALA A 101 -16.90 0.90 -5.12
N PHE A 102 -16.10 1.09 -6.14
CA PHE A 102 -16.61 1.34 -7.48
C PHE A 102 -16.08 0.28 -8.45
N SER A 103 -16.86 0.09 -9.52
CA SER A 103 -16.49 -0.83 -10.58
C SER A 103 -16.17 -0.04 -11.84
N ARG A 104 -15.16 -0.51 -12.57
CA ARG A 104 -14.82 0.04 -13.88
C ARG A 104 -14.42 -1.09 -14.79
N GLU A 105 -14.51 -0.86 -16.10
CA GLU A 105 -14.20 -1.90 -17.08
C GLU A 105 -12.87 -1.60 -17.78
N ASP A 106 -11.82 -1.49 -16.99
CA ASP A 106 -10.48 -1.40 -17.51
C ASP A 106 -10.03 -2.78 -18.00
N PHE A 107 -9.13 -2.81 -18.93
CA PHE A 107 -8.52 -4.05 -19.41
C PHE A 107 -9.53 -5.06 -20.01
N GLY A 108 -10.73 -4.61 -20.39
CA GLY A 108 -11.74 -5.47 -20.97
C GLY A 108 -12.47 -6.39 -20.00
N VAL A 109 -12.25 -6.24 -18.71
CA VAL A 109 -12.94 -7.00 -17.65
C VAL A 109 -13.38 -6.04 -16.54
N PRO A 110 -14.47 -6.35 -15.82
CA PRO A 110 -14.87 -5.54 -14.68
C PRO A 110 -13.79 -5.57 -13.59
N VAL A 111 -13.49 -4.39 -13.04
CA VAL A 111 -12.51 -4.21 -11.97
C VAL A 111 -13.17 -3.47 -10.84
N LYS A 112 -13.02 -3.99 -9.61
CA LYS A 112 -13.44 -3.28 -8.41
C LYS A 112 -12.25 -2.58 -7.77
N ALA A 113 -12.48 -1.40 -7.22
CA ALA A 113 -11.47 -0.64 -6.50
C ALA A 113 -12.10 0.17 -5.38
N ILE A 114 -11.33 0.40 -4.32
CA ILE A 114 -11.71 1.25 -3.20
C ILE A 114 -10.45 1.89 -2.61
N PHE A 115 -10.58 3.11 -2.10
CA PHE A 115 -9.45 3.88 -1.59
C PHE A 115 -9.63 4.25 -0.13
N CYS A 116 -8.52 4.24 0.60
CA CYS A 116 -8.40 4.84 1.92
C CYS A 116 -7.09 5.62 1.99
N LYS A 117 -6.80 6.18 3.16
CA LYS A 117 -5.49 6.76 3.44
C LYS A 117 -4.86 6.04 4.61
N ASP A 118 -3.53 5.89 4.59
CA ASP A 118 -2.81 5.43 5.76
C ASP A 118 -2.73 6.56 6.81
N PRO A 119 -2.21 6.30 8.02
CA PRO A 119 -2.16 7.34 9.06
C PRO A 119 -1.35 8.59 8.71
N SER A 120 -0.41 8.50 7.77
CA SER A 120 0.38 9.64 7.30
C SER A 120 -0.25 10.36 6.11
N GLY A 121 -1.42 9.90 5.65
CA GLY A 121 -2.14 10.50 4.53
C GLY A 121 -1.79 9.93 3.18
N ASN A 122 -0.98 8.88 3.09
CA ASN A 122 -0.71 8.22 1.81
C ASN A 122 -1.98 7.56 1.28
N PRO A 123 -2.40 7.86 0.04
CA PRO A 123 -3.55 7.17 -0.54
C PRO A 123 -3.23 5.71 -0.83
N ILE A 124 -4.14 4.83 -0.46
CA ILE A 124 -4.03 3.39 -0.62
C ILE A 124 -5.25 2.90 -1.40
N GLU A 125 -5.00 2.19 -2.47
CA GLU A 125 -6.04 1.53 -3.26
C GLU A 125 -6.06 0.04 -2.93
N PHE A 126 -7.26 -0.55 -2.89
CA PHE A 126 -7.45 -2.00 -2.92
C PHE A 126 -8.21 -2.32 -4.19
N THR A 127 -7.73 -3.30 -4.95
CA THR A 127 -8.29 -3.62 -6.27
C THR A 127 -8.19 -5.12 -6.53
N ASP A 128 -9.07 -5.62 -7.38
CA ASP A 128 -9.07 -7.02 -7.78
C ASP A 128 -8.38 -7.29 -9.13
N VAL A 129 -7.64 -6.32 -9.61
CA VAL A 129 -6.87 -6.47 -10.86
C VAL A 129 -5.36 -6.41 -10.63
#